data_607a329a72cd2acf40e14e93553ff988
#
_entry.id   607a329a72cd2acf40e14e93553ff988
#
_cell.length_a   1.000
_cell.length_b   1.000
_cell.length_c   1.000
_cell.angle_alpha   90.00
_cell.angle_beta   90.00
_cell.angle_gamma   90.00
#
_symmetry.space_group_name_H-M   'P 1'
#
loop_
_entity.id
_entity.type
_entity.pdbx_description
1 polymer ?
#
loop_
_entity_poly.entity_id
_entity_poly.type
_entity_poly.pdbx_seq_one_letter_code
_entity_poly.pdbx_strand_id
1 'polypeptide(L)'
;NWRADLGVYQAAVKLAVIMNLFIQMFRYAAEPFFFARDKDKGSKELYARVMEYFVAFCIFIFLGVTLYMDVLGLILGKNFRGALGTVPIMLLAYMMLGILFNVSMWYKLSGQTKYAVTITVLGLAVTAIVNIIFMPRFSYWASVCAHFLSCLTMLIYSAWLGNKYYPIPYK
;
A
#
# COMPACT_ATOMS: atom_id res chain seq x y z
N ASN A 1 -26.56 8.66 -5.11
CA ASN A 1 -26.17 9.99 -5.65
C ASN A 1 -24.65 10.00 -5.83
N TRP A 2 -24.16 9.72 -7.04
CA TRP A 2 -22.75 9.49 -7.35
C TRP A 2 -21.79 10.58 -6.80
N ARG A 3 -22.25 11.85 -6.74
CA ARG A 3 -21.46 12.96 -6.17
C ARG A 3 -21.28 12.82 -4.65
N ALA A 4 -22.29 12.34 -3.94
CA ALA A 4 -22.18 12.09 -2.51
C ALA A 4 -21.23 10.91 -2.22
N ASP A 5 -21.34 9.84 -3.01
CA ASP A 5 -20.48 8.66 -2.89
C ASP A 5 -19.01 9.00 -3.17
N LEU A 6 -18.77 9.86 -4.17
CA LEU A 6 -17.42 10.37 -4.47
C LEU A 6 -16.86 11.20 -3.31
N GLY A 7 -17.69 12.04 -2.69
CA GLY A 7 -17.30 12.83 -1.51
C GLY A 7 -16.93 11.95 -0.33
N VAL A 8 -17.70 10.90 -0.06
CA VAL A 8 -17.43 9.90 1.00
C VAL A 8 -16.11 9.19 0.74
N TYR A 9 -15.88 8.73 -0.49
CA TYR A 9 -14.62 8.10 -0.89
C TYR A 9 -13.41 9.02 -0.68
N GLN A 10 -13.51 10.27 -1.13
CA GLN A 10 -12.42 11.26 -0.96
C GLN A 10 -12.12 11.56 0.51
N ALA A 11 -13.13 11.58 1.38
CA ALA A 11 -12.93 11.76 2.82
C ALA A 11 -12.14 10.59 3.42
N ALA A 12 -12.45 9.34 3.03
CA ALA A 12 -11.69 8.16 3.45
C ALA A 12 -10.23 8.24 2.98
N VAL A 13 -10.00 8.61 1.71
CA VAL A 13 -8.65 8.79 1.15
C VAL A 13 -7.86 9.84 1.93
N LYS A 14 -8.47 10.97 2.29
CA LYS A 14 -7.81 12.03 3.08
C LYS A 14 -7.35 11.56 4.46
N LEU A 15 -8.12 10.70 5.13
CA LEU A 15 -7.69 10.11 6.40
C LEU A 15 -6.57 9.09 6.22
N ALA A 16 -6.67 8.29 5.17
CA ALA A 16 -5.66 7.28 4.88
C ALA A 16 -4.35 7.88 4.32
N VAL A 17 -4.36 9.15 3.90
CA VAL A 17 -3.17 9.84 3.34
C VAL A 17 -2.02 9.93 4.35
N ILE A 18 -2.30 9.92 5.66
CA ILE A 18 -1.28 9.91 6.72
C ILE A 18 -0.34 8.71 6.54
N MET A 19 -0.92 7.52 6.29
CA MET A 19 -0.13 6.31 6.01
C MET A 19 0.69 6.48 4.73
N ASN A 20 0.08 7.02 3.69
CA ASN A 20 0.77 7.22 2.41
C ASN A 20 1.93 8.23 2.52
N LEU A 21 1.77 9.31 3.28
CA LEU A 21 2.85 10.28 3.53
C LEU A 21 4.03 9.62 4.24
N PHE A 22 3.77 8.82 5.27
CA PHE A 22 4.81 8.05 5.95
C PHE A 22 5.55 7.12 4.98
N ILE A 23 4.81 6.37 4.16
CA ILE A 23 5.38 5.46 3.16
C ILE A 23 6.27 6.22 2.18
N GLN A 24 5.84 7.39 1.69
CA GLN A 24 6.62 8.20 0.76
C GLN A 24 7.91 8.74 1.41
N MET A 25 7.82 9.27 2.63
CA MET A 25 9.00 9.74 3.38
C MET A 25 10.00 8.60 3.61
N PHE A 26 9.49 7.45 4.04
CA PHE A 26 10.33 6.26 4.22
C PHE A 26 11.00 5.83 2.92
N ARG A 27 10.26 5.80 1.82
CA ARG A 27 10.77 5.41 0.50
C ARG A 27 11.91 6.33 0.05
N TYR A 28 11.75 7.65 0.17
CA TYR A 28 12.80 8.60 -0.20
C TYR A 28 14.07 8.45 0.63
N ALA A 29 13.96 8.05 1.89
CA ALA A 29 15.11 7.78 2.75
C ALA A 29 15.71 6.40 2.48
N ALA A 30 14.89 5.37 2.27
CA ALA A 30 15.31 3.99 2.15
C ALA A 30 15.94 3.65 0.78
N GLU A 31 15.42 4.22 -0.32
CA GLU A 31 15.97 3.94 -1.66
C GLU A 31 17.47 4.23 -1.76
N PRO A 32 17.98 5.44 -1.47
CA PRO A 32 19.42 5.72 -1.58
C PRO A 32 20.23 4.89 -0.57
N PHE A 33 19.69 4.62 0.61
CA PHE A 33 20.33 3.77 1.61
C PHE A 33 20.53 2.34 1.12
N PHE A 34 19.55 1.75 0.46
CA PHE A 34 19.63 0.40 -0.09
C PHE A 34 20.65 0.33 -1.23
N PHE A 35 20.64 1.30 -2.14
CA PHE A 35 21.63 1.36 -3.23
C PHE A 35 23.06 1.53 -2.73
N ALA A 36 23.27 2.34 -1.68
CA ALA A 36 24.59 2.54 -1.10
C ALA A 36 25.17 1.27 -0.44
N ARG A 37 24.29 0.39 0.04
CA ARG A 37 24.67 -0.80 0.79
C ARG A 37 24.52 -2.12 0.04
N ASP A 38 24.15 -2.09 -1.23
CA ASP A 38 23.86 -3.31 -2.01
C ASP A 38 25.06 -4.25 -2.11
N LYS A 39 26.28 -3.69 -2.14
CA LYS A 39 27.53 -4.48 -2.24
C LYS A 39 28.09 -4.94 -0.89
N ASP A 40 27.51 -4.53 0.22
CA ASP A 40 27.98 -4.87 1.57
C ASP A 40 27.63 -6.33 1.90
N LYS A 41 28.53 -7.02 2.63
CA LYS A 41 28.25 -8.33 3.21
C LYS A 41 27.11 -8.18 4.23
N GLY A 42 26.04 -8.97 4.09
CA GLY A 42 24.88 -8.89 4.98
C GLY A 42 23.82 -7.87 4.59
N SER A 43 23.91 -7.30 3.38
CA SER A 43 22.91 -6.34 2.87
C SER A 43 21.48 -6.90 2.87
N LYS A 44 21.32 -8.19 2.56
CA LYS A 44 20.00 -8.85 2.53
C LYS A 44 19.34 -8.95 3.91
N GLU A 45 20.13 -9.29 4.94
CA GLU A 45 19.67 -9.32 6.34
C GLU A 45 19.29 -7.91 6.81
N LEU A 46 20.07 -6.91 6.39
CA LEU A 46 19.76 -5.51 6.68
C LEU A 46 18.42 -5.10 6.04
N TYR A 47 18.18 -5.47 4.79
CA TYR A 47 16.91 -5.17 4.10
C TYR A 47 15.72 -5.85 4.77
N ALA A 48 15.88 -7.11 5.21
CA ALA A 48 14.84 -7.80 5.97
C ALA A 48 14.52 -7.09 7.29
N ARG A 49 15.54 -6.67 8.04
CA ARG A 49 15.37 -5.95 9.31
C ARG A 49 14.72 -4.57 9.12
N VAL A 50 15.10 -3.85 8.08
CA VAL A 50 14.46 -2.57 7.72
C VAL A 50 12.98 -2.77 7.39
N MET A 51 12.63 -3.86 6.70
CA MET A 51 11.24 -4.23 6.41
C MET A 51 10.46 -4.51 7.71
N GLU A 52 11.03 -5.26 8.66
CA GLU A 52 10.39 -5.55 9.95
C GLU A 52 10.02 -4.26 10.70
N TYR A 53 10.97 -3.32 10.82
CA TYR A 53 10.72 -2.03 11.46
C TYR A 53 9.70 -1.19 10.70
N PHE A 54 9.75 -1.20 9.37
CA PHE A 54 8.77 -0.50 8.53
C PHE A 54 7.36 -1.03 8.77
N VAL A 55 7.17 -2.35 8.74
CA VAL A 55 5.86 -2.99 8.98
C VAL A 55 5.36 -2.70 10.40
N ALA A 56 6.23 -2.81 11.41
CA ALA A 56 5.87 -2.49 12.79
C ALA A 56 5.37 -1.05 12.93
N PHE A 57 6.03 -0.10 12.27
CA PHE A 57 5.62 1.30 12.31
C PHE A 57 4.31 1.54 11.54
N CYS A 58 4.11 0.88 10.40
CA CYS A 58 2.83 0.91 9.68
C CYS A 58 1.67 0.35 10.51
N ILE A 59 1.90 -0.74 11.26
CA ILE A 59 0.90 -1.29 12.19
C ILE A 59 0.59 -0.28 13.29
N PHE A 60 1.59 0.41 13.82
CA PHE A 60 1.39 1.45 14.83
C PHE A 60 0.51 2.59 14.31
N ILE A 61 0.78 3.08 13.09
CA ILE A 61 -0.07 4.10 12.43
C ILE A 61 -1.49 3.55 12.21
N PHE A 62 -1.60 2.32 11.72
CA PHE A 62 -2.90 1.68 11.48
C PHE A 62 -3.73 1.61 12.76
N LEU A 63 -3.15 1.13 13.85
CA LEU A 63 -3.81 1.05 15.16
C LEU A 63 -4.17 2.45 15.68
N GLY A 64 -3.23 3.42 15.58
CA GLY A 64 -3.49 4.79 16.00
C GLY A 64 -4.68 5.40 15.28
N VAL A 65 -4.72 5.33 13.94
CA VAL A 65 -5.85 5.87 13.17
C VAL A 65 -7.14 5.12 13.47
N THR A 66 -7.10 3.78 13.60
CA THR A 66 -8.29 2.96 13.81
C THR A 66 -8.89 3.15 15.21
N LEU A 67 -8.05 3.23 16.25
CA LEU A 67 -8.49 3.45 17.62
C LEU A 67 -9.07 4.86 17.85
N TYR A 68 -8.50 5.86 17.17
CA TYR A 68 -8.98 7.25 17.27
C TYR A 68 -9.98 7.62 16.17
N MET A 69 -10.59 6.63 15.51
CA MET A 69 -11.51 6.87 14.40
C MET A 69 -12.74 7.70 14.81
N ASP A 70 -13.25 7.54 16.02
CA ASP A 70 -14.37 8.34 16.53
C ASP A 70 -14.00 9.83 16.64
N VAL A 71 -12.77 10.14 17.09
CA VAL A 71 -12.26 11.50 17.16
C VAL A 71 -12.08 12.08 15.76
N LEU A 72 -11.54 11.30 14.85
CA LEU A 72 -11.39 11.68 13.42
C LEU A 72 -12.76 11.90 12.78
N GLY A 73 -13.78 11.12 13.17
CA GLY A 73 -15.16 11.28 12.75
C GLY A 73 -15.82 12.59 13.22
N LEU A 74 -15.33 13.20 14.30
CA LEU A 74 -15.77 14.53 14.73
C LEU A 74 -15.25 15.65 13.83
N ILE A 75 -14.06 15.47 13.27
CA ILE A 75 -13.43 16.41 12.32
C ILE A 75 -14.13 16.31 10.94
N LEU A 76 -14.61 15.12 10.59
CA LEU A 76 -15.40 14.90 9.39
C LEU A 76 -16.83 15.43 9.57
N GLY A 77 -17.33 16.19 8.62
CA GLY A 77 -18.73 16.59 8.60
C GLY A 77 -19.68 15.38 8.65
N LYS A 78 -20.87 15.55 9.27
CA LYS A 78 -21.86 14.48 9.48
C LYS A 78 -22.15 13.65 8.21
N ASN A 79 -22.14 14.29 7.04
CA ASN A 79 -22.43 13.66 5.75
C ASN A 79 -21.32 12.71 5.26
N PHE A 80 -20.10 12.78 5.83
CA PHE A 80 -18.94 11.99 5.44
C PHE A 80 -18.60 10.86 6.43
N ARG A 81 -19.37 10.70 7.49
CA ARG A 81 -19.15 9.63 8.49
C ARG A 81 -19.29 8.23 7.91
N GLY A 82 -20.04 8.06 6.82
CA GLY A 82 -20.08 6.79 6.08
C GLY A 82 -18.73 6.34 5.54
N ALA A 83 -17.77 7.28 5.37
CA ALA A 83 -16.41 6.97 4.96
C ALA A 83 -15.60 6.19 6.01
N LEU A 84 -15.93 6.34 7.29
CA LEU A 84 -15.15 5.74 8.38
C LEU A 84 -15.03 4.23 8.26
N GLY A 85 -16.09 3.54 7.81
CA GLY A 85 -16.05 2.09 7.59
C GLY A 85 -15.06 1.62 6.52
N THR A 86 -14.68 2.50 5.58
CA THR A 86 -13.72 2.16 4.51
C THR A 86 -12.27 2.52 4.85
N VAL A 87 -12.06 3.38 5.85
CA VAL A 87 -10.72 3.87 6.25
C VAL A 87 -9.76 2.72 6.62
N PRO A 88 -10.14 1.71 7.43
CA PRO A 88 -9.23 0.61 7.76
C PRO A 88 -8.78 -0.18 6.52
N ILE A 89 -9.67 -0.40 5.56
CA ILE A 89 -9.34 -1.12 4.32
C ILE A 89 -8.37 -0.29 3.48
N MET A 90 -8.57 1.02 3.40
CA MET A 90 -7.67 1.94 2.70
C MET A 90 -6.29 2.00 3.35
N LEU A 91 -6.23 2.04 4.69
CA LEU A 91 -4.97 1.99 5.43
C LEU A 91 -4.21 0.70 5.17
N LEU A 92 -4.92 -0.45 5.17
CA LEU A 92 -4.32 -1.74 4.82
C LEU A 92 -3.82 -1.77 3.38
N ALA A 93 -4.58 -1.21 2.44
CA ALA A 93 -4.15 -1.12 1.05
C ALA A 93 -2.87 -0.27 0.90
N TYR A 94 -2.78 0.87 1.57
CA TYR A 94 -1.56 1.67 1.58
C TYR A 94 -0.40 0.96 2.28
N MET A 95 -0.64 0.27 3.39
CA MET A 95 0.39 -0.54 4.05
C MET A 95 0.94 -1.60 3.09
N MET A 96 0.08 -2.32 2.37
CA MET A 96 0.50 -3.30 1.36
C MET A 96 1.29 -2.65 0.23
N LEU A 97 0.91 -1.46 -0.20
CA LEU A 97 1.66 -0.68 -1.19
C LEU A 97 3.06 -0.32 -0.66
N GLY A 98 3.18 0.06 0.60
CA GLY A 98 4.46 0.33 1.25
C GLY A 98 5.35 -0.92 1.32
N ILE A 99 4.77 -2.07 1.70
CA ILE A 99 5.47 -3.36 1.69
C ILE A 99 5.90 -3.72 0.26
N LEU A 100 5.02 -3.50 -0.73
CA LEU A 100 5.35 -3.70 -2.14
C LEU A 100 6.55 -2.87 -2.57
N PHE A 101 6.68 -1.61 -2.16
CA PHE A 101 7.84 -0.78 -2.47
C PHE A 101 9.13 -1.36 -1.92
N ASN A 102 9.12 -1.86 -0.68
CA ASN A 102 10.29 -2.51 -0.08
C ASN A 102 10.62 -3.85 -0.78
N VAL A 103 9.62 -4.71 -0.97
CA VAL A 103 9.80 -5.98 -1.68
C VAL A 103 10.30 -5.74 -3.10
N SER A 104 9.84 -4.68 -3.75
CA SER A 104 10.20 -4.32 -5.13
C SER A 104 11.64 -3.81 -5.30
N MET A 105 12.37 -3.60 -4.22
CA MET A 105 13.80 -3.22 -4.30
C MET A 105 14.64 -4.27 -5.04
N TRP A 106 14.25 -5.58 -5.01
CA TRP A 106 14.99 -6.63 -5.68
C TRP A 106 15.22 -6.38 -7.18
N TYR A 107 14.20 -5.95 -7.92
CA TYR A 107 14.35 -5.69 -9.35
C TYR A 107 15.10 -4.37 -9.65
N LYS A 108 15.06 -3.42 -8.72
CA LYS A 108 15.84 -2.17 -8.82
C LYS A 108 17.33 -2.45 -8.61
N LEU A 109 17.67 -3.21 -7.55
CA LEU A 109 19.04 -3.59 -7.22
C LEU A 109 19.64 -4.56 -8.26
N SER A 110 18.85 -5.50 -8.78
CA SER A 110 19.28 -6.44 -9.80
C SER A 110 19.27 -5.89 -11.25
N GLY A 111 18.85 -4.63 -11.44
CA GLY A 111 18.74 -4.00 -12.77
C GLY A 111 17.59 -4.56 -13.63
N GLN A 112 16.71 -5.38 -13.08
CA GLN A 112 15.62 -6.03 -13.82
C GLN A 112 14.31 -5.23 -13.78
N THR A 113 14.39 -3.95 -14.08
CA THR A 113 13.26 -3.00 -13.99
C THR A 113 12.06 -3.33 -14.90
N LYS A 114 12.24 -4.22 -15.89
CA LYS A 114 11.13 -4.74 -16.72
C LYS A 114 10.00 -5.37 -15.90
N TYR A 115 10.32 -5.96 -14.76
CA TYR A 115 9.31 -6.54 -13.88
C TYR A 115 8.46 -5.48 -13.17
N ALA A 116 8.95 -4.25 -13.00
CA ALA A 116 8.14 -3.14 -12.50
C ALA A 116 6.92 -2.90 -13.39
N VAL A 117 7.13 -2.88 -14.72
CA VAL A 117 6.05 -2.70 -15.70
C VAL A 117 5.04 -3.83 -15.60
N THR A 118 5.49 -5.08 -15.55
CA THR A 118 4.61 -6.25 -15.45
C THR A 118 3.75 -6.22 -14.18
N ILE A 119 4.37 -5.89 -13.03
CA ILE A 119 3.66 -5.77 -11.74
C ILE A 119 2.61 -4.66 -11.81
N THR A 120 2.97 -3.50 -12.38
CA THR A 120 2.05 -2.36 -12.49
C THR A 120 0.89 -2.64 -13.44
N VAL A 121 1.16 -3.28 -14.59
CA VAL A 121 0.10 -3.67 -15.55
C VAL A 121 -0.85 -4.68 -14.93
N LEU A 122 -0.35 -5.64 -14.14
CA LEU A 122 -1.18 -6.58 -13.40
C LEU A 122 -2.10 -5.85 -12.40
N GLY A 123 -1.56 -4.90 -11.63
CA GLY A 123 -2.35 -4.09 -10.71
C GLY A 123 -3.43 -3.26 -11.43
N LEU A 124 -3.08 -2.65 -12.57
CA LEU A 124 -4.04 -1.92 -13.40
C LEU A 124 -5.17 -2.82 -13.89
N ALA A 125 -4.83 -4.01 -14.39
CA ALA A 125 -5.83 -4.97 -14.87
C ALA A 125 -6.80 -5.39 -13.75
N VAL A 126 -6.30 -5.72 -12.56
CA VAL A 126 -7.14 -6.06 -11.40
C VAL A 126 -8.05 -4.89 -11.03
N THR A 127 -7.50 -3.68 -10.93
CA THR A 127 -8.29 -2.48 -10.59
C THR A 127 -9.39 -2.23 -11.62
N ALA A 128 -9.06 -2.31 -12.91
CA ALA A 128 -10.03 -2.10 -13.99
C ALA A 128 -11.14 -3.15 -13.97
N ILE A 129 -10.81 -4.42 -13.89
CA ILE A 129 -11.77 -5.53 -13.89
C ILE A 129 -12.72 -5.42 -12.69
N VAL A 130 -12.19 -5.22 -11.48
CA VAL A 130 -13.01 -5.13 -10.27
C VAL A 130 -13.94 -3.91 -10.34
N ASN A 131 -13.44 -2.75 -10.76
CA ASN A 131 -14.29 -1.57 -10.87
C ASN A 131 -15.37 -1.73 -11.95
N ILE A 132 -15.06 -2.24 -13.15
CA ILE A 132 -16.05 -2.42 -14.22
C ILE A 132 -17.17 -3.37 -13.77
N ILE A 133 -16.83 -4.45 -13.05
CA ILE A 133 -17.82 -5.47 -12.67
C ILE A 133 -18.63 -5.03 -11.44
N PHE A 134 -17.99 -4.46 -10.43
CA PHE A 134 -18.60 -4.26 -9.11
C PHE A 134 -19.03 -2.82 -8.82
N MET A 135 -18.46 -1.82 -9.48
CA MET A 135 -18.82 -0.41 -9.24
C MET A 135 -20.31 -0.12 -9.46
N PRO A 136 -21.00 -0.70 -10.48
CA PRO A 136 -22.43 -0.46 -10.67
C PRO A 136 -23.32 -0.95 -9.52
N ARG A 137 -22.84 -1.94 -8.74
CA ARG A 137 -23.60 -2.55 -7.63
C ARG A 137 -23.20 -2.03 -6.26
N PHE A 138 -21.90 -1.77 -6.03
CA PHE A 138 -21.35 -1.46 -4.73
C PHE A 138 -20.79 -0.04 -4.60
N SER A 139 -20.94 0.78 -5.66
CA SER A 139 -20.49 2.17 -5.68
C SER A 139 -19.04 2.33 -5.19
N TYR A 140 -18.74 3.26 -4.27
CA TYR A 140 -17.40 3.55 -3.79
C TYR A 140 -16.73 2.38 -3.03
N TRP A 141 -17.48 1.46 -2.46
CA TRP A 141 -16.94 0.25 -1.84
C TRP A 141 -16.18 -0.64 -2.85
N ALA A 142 -16.68 -0.72 -4.08
CA ALA A 142 -15.99 -1.45 -5.14
C ALA A 142 -14.60 -0.89 -5.41
N SER A 143 -14.46 0.45 -5.43
CA SER A 143 -13.17 1.11 -5.65
C SER A 143 -12.19 0.89 -4.50
N VAL A 144 -12.67 0.90 -3.25
CA VAL A 144 -11.85 0.58 -2.07
C VAL A 144 -11.34 -0.86 -2.13
N CYS A 145 -12.22 -1.81 -2.40
CA CYS A 145 -11.87 -3.22 -2.54
C CYS A 145 -10.96 -3.46 -3.75
N ALA A 146 -11.20 -2.78 -4.87
CA ALA A 146 -10.35 -2.88 -6.05
C ALA A 146 -8.92 -2.43 -5.76
N HIS A 147 -8.77 -1.32 -5.04
CA HIS A 147 -7.45 -0.82 -4.64
C HIS A 147 -6.73 -1.81 -3.72
N PHE A 148 -7.41 -2.34 -2.71
CA PHE A 148 -6.87 -3.35 -1.80
C PHE A 148 -6.44 -4.63 -2.53
N LEU A 149 -7.31 -5.19 -3.38
CA LEU A 149 -7.02 -6.41 -4.16
C LEU A 149 -5.89 -6.19 -5.14
N SER A 150 -5.81 -5.03 -5.77
CA SER A 150 -4.72 -4.66 -6.67
C SER A 150 -3.38 -4.64 -5.92
N CYS A 151 -3.31 -3.96 -4.79
CA CYS A 151 -2.10 -3.91 -3.96
C CYS A 151 -1.69 -5.31 -3.48
N LEU A 152 -2.64 -6.12 -3.03
CA LEU A 152 -2.41 -7.49 -2.60
C LEU A 152 -1.86 -8.36 -3.73
N THR A 153 -2.47 -8.30 -4.91
CA THR A 153 -2.05 -9.09 -6.07
C THR A 153 -0.64 -8.68 -6.53
N MET A 154 -0.36 -7.38 -6.61
CA MET A 154 0.96 -6.87 -6.94
C MET A 154 2.01 -7.31 -5.92
N LEU A 155 1.67 -7.28 -4.63
CA LEU A 155 2.57 -7.69 -3.55
C LEU A 155 2.91 -9.18 -3.65
N ILE A 156 1.90 -10.05 -3.79
CA ILE A 156 2.09 -11.50 -3.91
C ILE A 156 2.96 -11.81 -5.14
N TYR A 157 2.65 -11.20 -6.28
CA TYR A 157 3.39 -11.43 -7.52
C TYR A 157 4.84 -10.94 -7.43
N SER A 158 5.06 -9.75 -6.86
CA SER A 158 6.40 -9.21 -6.64
C SER A 158 7.22 -10.04 -5.64
N ALA A 159 6.60 -10.53 -4.56
CA ALA A 159 7.25 -11.40 -3.59
C ALA A 159 7.63 -12.76 -4.18
N TRP A 160 6.73 -13.34 -4.99
CA TRP A 160 7.02 -14.59 -5.70
C TRP A 160 8.21 -14.47 -6.66
N LEU A 161 8.24 -13.40 -7.46
CA LEU A 161 9.38 -13.11 -8.35
C LEU A 161 10.66 -12.81 -7.55
N GLY A 162 10.56 -12.04 -6.47
CA GLY A 162 11.68 -11.68 -5.62
C GLY A 162 12.34 -12.92 -5.00
N ASN A 163 11.55 -13.85 -4.49
CA ASN A 163 12.08 -15.12 -3.96
C ASN A 163 12.80 -15.96 -5.01
N LYS A 164 12.39 -15.84 -6.29
CA LYS A 164 13.01 -16.58 -7.38
C LYS A 164 14.33 -15.95 -7.87
N TYR A 165 14.39 -14.62 -7.95
CA TYR A 165 15.53 -13.92 -8.58
C TYR A 165 16.50 -13.26 -7.60
N TYR A 166 16.02 -12.85 -6.43
CA TYR A 166 16.82 -12.17 -5.42
C TYR A 166 16.28 -12.48 -4.02
N PRO A 167 16.50 -13.70 -3.49
CA PRO A 167 15.95 -14.11 -2.21
C PRO A 167 16.50 -13.25 -1.06
N ILE A 168 15.58 -12.56 -0.39
CA ILE A 168 15.86 -11.83 0.86
C ILE A 168 15.19 -12.61 1.99
N PRO A 169 15.88 -12.84 3.12
CA PRO A 169 15.36 -13.62 4.24
C PRO A 169 14.36 -12.80 5.08
N TYR A 170 13.20 -12.49 4.51
CA TYR A 170 12.11 -11.89 5.28
C TYR A 170 11.57 -12.88 6.30
N LYS A 171 11.38 -12.43 7.55
CA LYS A 171 10.77 -13.19 8.65
C LYS A 171 9.37 -12.72 8.95
#